data_5cb1e00dc8333e790f0f060fc80544d2
#
_entry.id   5cb1e00dc8333e790f0f060fc80544d2
#
_cell.length_a   1.000
_cell.length_b   1.000
_cell.length_c   1.000
_cell.angle_alpha   90.00
_cell.angle_beta   90.00
_cell.angle_gamma   90.00
#
_symmetry.space_group_name_H-M   'P 1'
#
loop_
_entity.id
_entity.type
_entity.pdbx_description
1 polymer ?
#
loop_
_entity_poly.entity_id
_entity_poly.type
_entity_poly.pdbx_seq_one_letter_code
_entity_poly.pdbx_strand_id
1 'polypeptide(L)'
;MPVASCLKNVFLPPVSKRTIMEVTRLFDMLERDLNEFPKEDALCCKENGIWVKYSTAKYVEIVNNLSYGLMQLGVKKGDSVATITPNRPEWNFLDMAIMQIGALHVAIYPTISENDYRYIFDDADVKLIFVAGWDLLRKITQILDDKPELKDKVYTFRNLRGYKHLNEVIELGRANPAPQYLQEIKDSIDSDDVVSLVYTSGTTGFPKGVMLTHRNFLSNVEAILPIIPTTENNRILSYLPLCHVYERMMNYSWQYLGLPIYYAENLAKIQENMVELKPDIFTTVPRLLEKVYDKILAKGHKLSKFKQKIFFWANEIALQYGDNPGKRYDRRLKLARKLVLNQWNKALGGNLKVIVTGGAAIQPRISKIFWAMGIPVLEGYGTTETSPVIAVSNFFEGGVEIGTAGPVLPGTRVRIAEDGEILTKGPHVMKGYYNHPEQTAEVIDSDGWLHTGDLGQLTPEGRLKITGRKKEMFKTAFGKYVVPTIIENKFLEESLIDNILVVGENKQYAAALIVPNFSDLRSWCINKGINYTTNEEMIEHPDVKDKYKRIVDDFNKCFGDTEKVKRFLLMNHEWSIQSGELTPTLKLKRNVLIKKYEDQIEKLFA
;
A
#
# COMPACT_ATOMS: atom_id res chain seq x y z
N MET A 1 -25.98 -15.80 -4.58
CA MET A 1 -25.13 -16.96 -4.31
C MET A 1 -24.43 -17.49 -5.57
N PRO A 2 -23.37 -16.84 -6.10
CA PRO A 2 -22.43 -17.48 -7.02
C PRO A 2 -21.04 -17.72 -6.43
N VAL A 3 -20.78 -17.25 -5.19
CA VAL A 3 -19.47 -17.38 -4.52
C VAL A 3 -19.20 -18.83 -4.11
N ALA A 4 -20.22 -19.58 -3.74
CA ALA A 4 -20.10 -20.95 -3.23
C ALA A 4 -19.60 -21.99 -4.26
N SER A 5 -19.68 -21.74 -5.56
CA SER A 5 -19.23 -22.72 -6.57
C SER A 5 -17.73 -22.64 -6.90
N CYS A 6 -17.08 -21.51 -6.64
CA CYS A 6 -15.62 -21.35 -6.77
C CYS A 6 -14.84 -21.84 -5.55
N LEU A 7 -15.51 -22.00 -4.40
CA LEU A 7 -14.86 -22.21 -3.10
C LEU A 7 -14.74 -23.69 -2.66
N LYS A 8 -15.26 -24.63 -3.44
CA LYS A 8 -15.29 -26.05 -3.05
C LYS A 8 -13.92 -26.70 -2.81
N ASN A 9 -12.82 -26.04 -3.14
CA ASN A 9 -11.45 -26.56 -3.00
C ASN A 9 -10.46 -25.61 -2.30
N VAL A 10 -10.92 -24.62 -1.52
CA VAL A 10 -10.04 -23.56 -1.00
C VAL A 10 -9.86 -23.60 0.53
N PHE A 11 -10.54 -24.52 1.24
CA PHE A 11 -10.31 -24.64 2.67
C PHE A 11 -9.10 -25.53 2.94
N LEU A 12 -8.10 -24.95 3.64
CA LEU A 12 -7.06 -25.75 4.30
C LEU A 12 -7.73 -26.75 5.25
N PRO A 13 -7.27 -28.01 5.30
CA PRO A 13 -7.55 -28.85 6.45
C PRO A 13 -7.03 -28.11 7.70
N PRO A 14 -7.73 -28.22 8.85
CA PRO A 14 -7.22 -27.66 10.08
C PRO A 14 -5.79 -28.17 10.27
N VAL A 15 -4.86 -27.23 10.54
CA VAL A 15 -3.47 -27.56 10.88
C VAL A 15 -3.52 -28.69 11.90
N SER A 16 -3.02 -29.86 11.51
CA SER A 16 -2.96 -31.03 12.40
C SER A 16 -2.32 -30.57 13.70
N LYS A 17 -2.83 -31.05 14.84
CA LYS A 17 -2.33 -30.79 16.20
C LYS A 17 -0.84 -31.17 16.34
N ARG A 18 0.05 -30.41 15.72
CA ARG A 18 1.45 -30.31 16.13
C ARG A 18 1.48 -29.22 17.19
N THR A 19 2.25 -29.42 18.22
CA THR A 19 2.58 -28.37 19.17
C THR A 19 3.40 -27.37 18.40
N ILE A 20 2.73 -26.36 17.82
CA ILE A 20 3.39 -25.29 17.05
C ILE A 20 4.03 -24.38 18.09
N MET A 21 5.30 -24.03 17.90
CA MET A 21 5.97 -23.06 18.75
C MET A 21 5.16 -21.74 18.77
N GLU A 22 4.84 -21.25 19.96
CA GLU A 22 4.12 -19.99 20.13
C GLU A 22 4.98 -18.81 19.66
N VAL A 23 4.40 -17.95 18.86
CA VAL A 23 5.05 -16.72 18.36
C VAL A 23 4.47 -15.55 19.13
N THR A 24 5.21 -15.03 20.08
CA THR A 24 4.81 -13.85 20.88
C THR A 24 5.53 -12.58 20.44
N ARG A 25 6.67 -12.73 19.76
CA ARG A 25 7.47 -11.65 19.18
C ARG A 25 7.77 -11.97 17.72
N LEU A 26 7.86 -10.95 16.87
CA LEU A 26 8.03 -11.16 15.42
C LEU A 26 9.26 -12.02 15.07
N PHE A 27 10.35 -11.86 15.79
CA PHE A 27 11.56 -12.64 15.55
C PHE A 27 11.48 -14.12 16.00
N ASP A 28 10.47 -14.51 16.80
CA ASP A 28 10.23 -15.90 17.17
C ASP A 28 9.87 -16.75 15.95
N MET A 29 9.36 -16.12 14.88
CA MET A 29 9.09 -16.79 13.60
C MET A 29 10.35 -17.45 13.02
N LEU A 30 11.53 -16.87 13.23
CA LEU A 30 12.79 -17.40 12.66
C LEU A 30 13.09 -18.81 13.17
N GLU A 31 12.99 -19.02 14.48
CA GLU A 31 13.24 -20.33 15.10
C GLU A 31 12.12 -21.32 14.77
N ARG A 32 10.87 -20.87 14.82
CA ARG A 32 9.75 -21.70 14.43
C ARG A 32 9.84 -22.15 12.97
N ASP A 33 10.13 -21.24 12.04
CA ASP A 33 10.19 -21.55 10.61
C ASP A 33 11.39 -22.47 10.28
N LEU A 34 12.49 -22.32 11.03
CA LEU A 34 13.63 -23.21 10.89
C LEU A 34 13.28 -24.66 11.28
N ASN A 35 12.48 -24.84 12.32
CA ASN A 35 12.13 -26.16 12.87
C ASN A 35 10.90 -26.78 12.21
N GLU A 36 9.90 -25.97 11.83
CA GLU A 36 8.58 -26.45 11.41
C GLU A 36 8.30 -26.25 9.92
N PHE A 37 8.87 -25.21 9.31
CA PHE A 37 8.59 -24.80 7.92
C PHE A 37 9.85 -24.50 7.11
N PRO A 38 10.92 -25.35 7.16
CA PRO A 38 12.14 -25.06 6.42
C PRO A 38 11.89 -25.02 4.91
N LYS A 39 12.40 -23.98 4.25
CA LYS A 39 12.32 -23.75 2.81
C LYS A 39 13.69 -23.47 2.22
N GLU A 40 13.92 -23.92 0.98
CA GLU A 40 15.12 -23.58 0.21
C GLU A 40 15.06 -22.17 -0.40
N ASP A 41 13.85 -21.58 -0.44
CA ASP A 41 13.55 -20.31 -1.07
C ASP A 41 12.66 -19.42 -0.18
N ALA A 42 12.98 -19.36 1.13
CA ALA A 42 12.20 -18.54 2.07
C ALA A 42 12.12 -17.08 1.63
N LEU A 43 13.24 -16.48 1.23
CA LEU A 43 13.32 -15.13 0.68
C LEU A 43 14.08 -15.15 -0.65
N CYS A 44 13.55 -14.45 -1.66
CA CYS A 44 14.12 -14.46 -3.01
C CYS A 44 14.18 -13.07 -3.63
N CYS A 45 15.27 -12.74 -4.29
CA CYS A 45 15.37 -11.54 -5.14
C CYS A 45 15.97 -11.89 -6.49
N LYS A 46 15.83 -11.00 -7.45
CA LYS A 46 16.37 -11.23 -8.78
C LYS A 46 17.63 -10.40 -8.99
N GLU A 47 18.75 -11.06 -9.28
CA GLU A 47 20.03 -10.46 -9.59
C GLU A 47 20.49 -10.91 -10.97
N ASN A 48 20.84 -9.96 -11.82
CA ASN A 48 21.30 -10.25 -13.20
C ASN A 48 20.36 -11.20 -13.97
N GLY A 49 19.04 -11.08 -13.73
CA GLY A 49 18.02 -11.90 -14.39
C GLY A 49 17.81 -13.29 -13.78
N ILE A 50 18.51 -13.65 -12.69
CA ILE A 50 18.42 -14.96 -12.03
C ILE A 50 17.84 -14.77 -10.62
N TRP A 51 16.91 -15.64 -10.21
CA TRP A 51 16.39 -15.66 -8.86
C TRP A 51 17.41 -16.22 -7.88
N VAL A 52 17.98 -15.34 -7.05
CA VAL A 52 18.80 -15.70 -5.90
C VAL A 52 17.87 -16.07 -4.74
N LYS A 53 18.12 -17.21 -4.13
CA LYS A 53 17.28 -17.80 -3.09
C LYS A 53 18.04 -17.89 -1.79
N TYR A 54 17.38 -17.51 -0.70
CA TYR A 54 17.89 -17.68 0.66
C TYR A 54 17.00 -18.71 1.36
N SER A 55 17.61 -19.82 1.79
CA SER A 55 16.90 -20.83 2.59
C SER A 55 16.58 -20.29 3.98
N THR A 56 15.61 -20.89 4.67
CA THR A 56 15.29 -20.54 6.06
C THR A 56 16.54 -20.62 6.94
N ALA A 57 17.34 -21.69 6.81
CA ALA A 57 18.58 -21.84 7.56
C ALA A 57 19.58 -20.70 7.29
N LYS A 58 19.75 -20.32 6.02
CA LYS A 58 20.64 -19.21 5.64
C LYS A 58 20.13 -17.87 6.14
N TYR A 59 18.82 -17.67 6.11
CA TYR A 59 18.18 -16.48 6.66
C TYR A 59 18.47 -16.34 8.15
N VAL A 60 18.23 -17.39 8.94
CA VAL A 60 18.49 -17.38 10.39
C VAL A 60 19.98 -17.17 10.69
N GLU A 61 20.88 -17.84 9.97
CA GLU A 61 22.34 -17.63 10.10
C GLU A 61 22.73 -16.17 9.91
N ILE A 62 22.25 -15.54 8.82
CA ILE A 62 22.57 -14.15 8.51
C ILE A 62 22.01 -13.21 9.57
N VAL A 63 20.75 -13.41 10.00
CA VAL A 63 20.12 -12.59 11.04
C VAL A 63 20.90 -12.65 12.35
N ASN A 64 21.30 -13.84 12.81
CA ASN A 64 22.07 -13.97 14.05
C ASN A 64 23.43 -13.28 13.92
N ASN A 65 24.13 -13.46 12.81
CA ASN A 65 25.41 -12.77 12.59
C ASN A 65 25.23 -11.24 12.53
N LEU A 66 24.15 -10.73 11.92
CA LEU A 66 23.83 -9.30 11.96
C LEU A 66 23.55 -8.82 13.37
N SER A 67 22.80 -9.58 14.18
CA SER A 67 22.53 -9.24 15.59
C SER A 67 23.84 -9.11 16.37
N TYR A 68 24.76 -10.08 16.23
CA TYR A 68 26.09 -10.02 16.85
C TYR A 68 26.89 -8.80 16.35
N GLY A 69 26.88 -8.54 15.04
CA GLY A 69 27.58 -7.41 14.44
C GLY A 69 27.05 -6.07 14.93
N LEU A 70 25.72 -5.91 15.02
CA LEU A 70 25.09 -4.70 15.55
C LEU A 70 25.45 -4.47 17.03
N MET A 71 25.47 -5.54 17.84
CA MET A 71 25.94 -5.45 19.25
C MET A 71 27.41 -5.02 19.32
N GLN A 72 28.29 -5.55 18.46
CA GLN A 72 29.69 -5.13 18.38
C GLN A 72 29.87 -3.67 17.95
N LEU A 73 28.95 -3.13 17.13
CA LEU A 73 28.90 -1.72 16.76
C LEU A 73 28.34 -0.83 17.89
N GLY A 74 27.95 -1.41 19.03
CA GLY A 74 27.46 -0.72 20.21
C GLY A 74 25.96 -0.39 20.17
N VAL A 75 25.20 -0.96 19.24
CA VAL A 75 23.73 -0.80 19.20
C VAL A 75 23.10 -1.53 20.38
N LYS A 76 22.22 -0.85 21.11
CA LYS A 76 21.57 -1.34 22.33
C LYS A 76 20.04 -1.34 22.18
N LYS A 77 19.35 -1.98 23.13
CA LYS A 77 17.89 -1.92 23.25
C LYS A 77 17.43 -0.46 23.30
N GLY A 78 16.48 -0.10 22.43
CA GLY A 78 15.92 1.24 22.29
C GLY A 78 16.66 2.16 21.32
N ASP A 79 17.85 1.81 20.83
CA ASP A 79 18.55 2.59 19.80
C ASP A 79 17.85 2.49 18.45
N SER A 80 17.82 3.59 17.70
CA SER A 80 17.21 3.65 16.37
C SER A 80 18.20 3.32 15.26
N VAL A 81 17.83 2.37 14.40
CA VAL A 81 18.59 1.96 13.21
C VAL A 81 17.75 2.24 11.96
N ALA A 82 18.26 3.10 11.07
CA ALA A 82 17.55 3.49 9.86
C ALA A 82 17.90 2.60 8.66
N THR A 83 16.88 2.28 7.84
CA THR A 83 17.07 1.65 6.53
C THR A 83 16.41 2.48 5.43
N ILE A 84 17.14 2.70 4.32
CA ILE A 84 16.68 3.43 3.14
C ILE A 84 16.96 2.57 1.91
N THR A 85 16.00 1.74 1.52
CA THR A 85 16.21 0.77 0.42
C THR A 85 14.89 0.37 -0.25
N PRO A 86 14.92 0.05 -1.57
CA PRO A 86 13.86 -0.75 -2.19
C PRO A 86 13.75 -2.13 -1.55
N ASN A 87 12.68 -2.87 -1.86
CA ASN A 87 12.47 -4.21 -1.34
C ASN A 87 13.60 -5.16 -1.72
N ARG A 88 14.06 -5.93 -0.73
CA ARG A 88 15.12 -6.92 -0.88
C ARG A 88 15.18 -7.85 0.34
N PRO A 89 15.74 -9.08 0.23
CA PRO A 89 15.89 -9.99 1.37
C PRO A 89 16.64 -9.37 2.55
N GLU A 90 17.69 -8.58 2.28
CA GLU A 90 18.55 -7.99 3.30
C GLU A 90 17.81 -6.96 4.18
N TRP A 91 16.70 -6.40 3.68
CA TRP A 91 15.82 -5.59 4.52
C TRP A 91 15.25 -6.43 5.68
N ASN A 92 14.81 -7.68 5.38
CA ASN A 92 14.31 -8.60 6.41
C ASN A 92 15.43 -9.09 7.32
N PHE A 93 16.63 -9.31 6.80
CA PHE A 93 17.78 -9.70 7.63
C PHE A 93 18.03 -8.64 8.70
N LEU A 94 18.06 -7.37 8.31
CA LEU A 94 18.24 -6.25 9.23
C LEU A 94 17.04 -6.06 10.15
N ASP A 95 15.83 -6.13 9.63
CA ASP A 95 14.60 -5.96 10.41
C ASP A 95 14.54 -6.93 11.58
N MET A 96 14.76 -8.23 11.32
CA MET A 96 14.79 -9.26 12.36
C MET A 96 15.99 -9.11 13.31
N ALA A 97 17.18 -8.76 12.78
CA ALA A 97 18.36 -8.56 13.63
C ALA A 97 18.21 -7.39 14.58
N ILE A 98 17.66 -6.28 14.12
CA ILE A 98 17.36 -5.08 14.94
C ILE A 98 16.37 -5.45 16.05
N MET A 99 15.31 -6.19 15.70
CA MET A 99 14.30 -6.62 16.68
C MET A 99 14.86 -7.61 17.72
N GLN A 100 15.75 -8.55 17.32
CA GLN A 100 16.37 -9.52 18.24
C GLN A 100 17.21 -8.87 19.33
N ILE A 101 17.78 -7.70 19.07
CA ILE A 101 18.56 -6.93 20.06
C ILE A 101 17.74 -5.84 20.76
N GLY A 102 16.42 -5.78 20.52
CA GLY A 102 15.50 -4.80 21.12
C GLY A 102 15.69 -3.38 20.63
N ALA A 103 16.39 -3.16 19.52
CA ALA A 103 16.53 -1.86 18.88
C ALA A 103 15.29 -1.49 18.05
N LEU A 104 15.15 -0.22 17.67
CA LEU A 104 14.02 0.32 16.91
C LEU A 104 14.37 0.37 15.42
N HIS A 105 13.60 -0.29 14.60
CA HIS A 105 13.78 -0.19 13.15
C HIS A 105 13.05 1.03 12.59
N VAL A 106 13.80 1.99 12.06
CA VAL A 106 13.29 3.18 11.36
C VAL A 106 13.39 2.92 9.85
N ALA A 107 12.35 2.32 9.29
CA ALA A 107 12.29 2.02 7.87
C ALA A 107 11.77 3.23 7.09
N ILE A 108 12.62 3.83 6.25
CA ILE A 108 12.36 5.11 5.59
C ILE A 108 12.13 4.92 4.09
N TYR A 109 11.15 5.64 3.54
CA TYR A 109 10.87 5.64 2.11
C TYR A 109 12.06 6.17 1.28
N PRO A 110 12.48 5.47 0.22
CA PRO A 110 13.55 5.94 -0.68
C PRO A 110 13.20 7.21 -1.46
N THR A 111 11.93 7.61 -1.45
CA THR A 111 11.38 8.66 -2.34
C THR A 111 11.05 9.96 -1.63
N ILE A 112 11.30 10.07 -0.32
CA ILE A 112 11.05 11.32 0.43
C ILE A 112 12.09 12.40 0.13
N SER A 113 11.81 13.62 0.59
CA SER A 113 12.70 14.77 0.44
C SER A 113 13.90 14.72 1.40
N GLU A 114 14.94 15.49 1.11
CA GLU A 114 16.11 15.63 2.00
C GLU A 114 15.73 16.21 3.35
N ASN A 115 14.79 17.17 3.38
CA ASN A 115 14.28 17.75 4.63
C ASN A 115 13.54 16.71 5.48
N ASP A 116 12.78 15.81 4.86
CA ASP A 116 12.11 14.73 5.58
C ASP A 116 13.13 13.73 6.16
N TYR A 117 14.22 13.40 5.42
CA TYR A 117 15.30 12.57 5.96
C TYR A 117 15.96 13.21 7.16
N ARG A 118 16.30 14.52 7.07
CA ARG A 118 16.90 15.28 8.16
C ARG A 118 16.03 15.23 9.41
N TYR A 119 14.75 15.56 9.23
CA TYR A 119 13.79 15.55 10.34
C TYR A 119 13.69 14.16 10.99
N ILE A 120 13.56 13.09 10.19
CA ILE A 120 13.45 11.73 10.73
C ILE A 120 14.72 11.30 11.47
N PHE A 121 15.91 11.66 10.97
CA PHE A 121 17.17 11.33 11.66
C PHE A 121 17.29 12.04 13.00
N ASP A 122 16.79 13.28 13.09
CA ASP A 122 16.77 14.06 14.33
C ASP A 122 15.73 13.53 15.32
N ASP A 123 14.49 13.39 14.86
CA ASP A 123 13.36 12.98 15.70
C ASP A 123 13.53 11.55 16.26
N ALA A 124 14.01 10.62 15.43
CA ALA A 124 14.28 9.25 15.83
C ALA A 124 15.62 9.04 16.54
N ASP A 125 16.48 10.05 16.65
CA ASP A 125 17.85 9.94 17.19
C ASP A 125 18.63 8.77 16.57
N VAL A 126 18.66 8.72 15.22
CA VAL A 126 19.23 7.61 14.46
C VAL A 126 20.70 7.39 14.76
N LYS A 127 21.06 6.17 15.17
CA LYS A 127 22.45 5.79 15.55
C LYS A 127 23.22 5.12 14.43
N LEU A 128 22.52 4.44 13.49
CA LEU A 128 23.14 3.68 12.40
C LEU A 128 22.23 3.73 11.17
N ILE A 129 22.83 3.81 9.97
CA ILE A 129 22.10 3.96 8.72
C ILE A 129 22.54 2.89 7.73
N PHE A 130 21.55 2.20 7.11
CA PHE A 130 21.77 1.30 5.98
C PHE A 130 21.07 1.85 4.74
N VAL A 131 21.84 2.10 3.66
CA VAL A 131 21.34 2.76 2.44
C VAL A 131 21.64 1.95 1.17
N ALA A 132 20.69 1.89 0.23
CA ALA A 132 20.75 0.92 -0.87
C ALA A 132 21.79 1.23 -1.95
N GLY A 133 22.17 2.47 -2.21
CA GLY A 133 23.10 2.79 -3.30
C GLY A 133 23.35 4.28 -3.48
N TRP A 134 24.13 4.63 -4.51
CA TRP A 134 24.61 6.00 -4.77
C TRP A 134 23.49 7.04 -4.81
N ASP A 135 22.38 6.74 -5.46
CA ASP A 135 21.29 7.72 -5.65
C ASP A 135 20.64 8.12 -4.32
N LEU A 136 20.49 7.15 -3.40
CA LEU A 136 19.94 7.40 -2.06
C LEU A 136 20.99 7.98 -1.12
N LEU A 137 22.24 7.51 -1.24
CA LEU A 137 23.35 8.02 -0.46
C LEU A 137 23.56 9.52 -0.70
N ARG A 138 23.51 9.97 -1.96
CA ARG A 138 23.62 11.40 -2.31
C ARG A 138 22.57 12.26 -1.63
N LYS A 139 21.35 11.77 -1.48
CA LYS A 139 20.26 12.49 -0.78
C LYS A 139 20.55 12.75 0.69
N ILE A 140 21.32 11.88 1.32
CA ILE A 140 21.67 12.05 2.75
C ILE A 140 23.06 12.64 2.96
N THR A 141 23.88 12.81 1.92
CA THR A 141 25.26 13.29 2.04
C THR A 141 25.35 14.64 2.74
N GLN A 142 24.49 15.60 2.35
CA GLN A 142 24.48 16.92 2.99
C GLN A 142 24.07 16.84 4.47
N ILE A 143 23.18 15.94 4.80
CA ILE A 143 22.79 15.68 6.21
C ILE A 143 23.97 15.12 7.00
N LEU A 144 24.71 14.19 6.38
CA LEU A 144 25.91 13.60 6.98
C LEU A 144 27.05 14.64 7.15
N ASP A 145 27.14 15.63 6.27
CA ASP A 145 28.10 16.73 6.40
C ASP A 145 27.80 17.60 7.62
N ASP A 146 26.52 17.81 7.92
CA ASP A 146 26.07 18.52 9.13
C ASP A 146 26.12 17.67 10.41
N LYS A 147 26.20 16.32 10.27
CA LYS A 147 26.21 15.32 11.35
C LYS A 147 27.43 14.38 11.22
N PRO A 148 28.65 14.88 11.50
CA PRO A 148 29.87 14.11 11.31
C PRO A 148 29.91 12.81 12.12
N GLU A 149 29.21 12.74 13.24
CA GLU A 149 29.07 11.55 14.09
C GLU A 149 28.36 10.38 13.38
N LEU A 150 27.57 10.65 12.33
CA LEU A 150 26.89 9.62 11.53
C LEU A 150 27.71 9.18 10.30
N LYS A 151 28.73 9.94 9.86
CA LYS A 151 29.50 9.60 8.65
C LYS A 151 30.08 8.19 8.68
N ASP A 152 30.69 7.81 9.81
CA ASP A 152 31.31 6.51 9.99
C ASP A 152 30.31 5.38 10.32
N LYS A 153 29.04 5.72 10.45
CA LYS A 153 27.93 4.83 10.84
C LYS A 153 26.97 4.54 9.67
N VAL A 154 27.41 4.82 8.44
CA VAL A 154 26.67 4.51 7.22
C VAL A 154 27.20 3.24 6.58
N TYR A 155 26.30 2.30 6.35
CA TYR A 155 26.54 1.05 5.63
C TYR A 155 25.70 0.98 4.38
N THR A 156 26.21 0.33 3.35
CA THR A 156 25.52 0.22 2.05
C THR A 156 25.11 -1.23 1.77
N PHE A 157 24.00 -1.40 1.06
CA PHE A 157 23.55 -2.71 0.57
C PHE A 157 24.24 -3.14 -0.73
N ARG A 158 24.86 -2.19 -1.42
CA ARG A 158 25.69 -2.45 -2.60
C ARG A 158 27.14 -2.07 -2.27
N ASN A 159 28.07 -2.81 -2.80
CA ASN A 159 29.49 -2.48 -2.60
C ASN A 159 29.81 -1.14 -3.30
N LEU A 160 29.95 -0.08 -2.52
CA LEU A 160 30.24 1.27 -2.99
C LEU A 160 31.64 1.70 -2.52
N ARG A 161 32.47 2.16 -3.46
CA ARG A 161 33.85 2.60 -3.14
C ARG A 161 33.82 3.72 -2.09
N GLY A 162 34.57 3.53 -0.99
CA GLY A 162 34.69 4.50 0.10
C GLY A 162 33.59 4.42 1.18
N TYR A 163 32.70 3.45 1.08
CA TYR A 163 31.68 3.20 2.11
C TYR A 163 31.71 1.76 2.58
N LYS A 164 31.39 1.57 3.86
CA LYS A 164 31.25 0.25 4.48
C LYS A 164 30.06 -0.50 3.87
N HIS A 165 30.18 -1.80 3.77
CA HIS A 165 29.12 -2.65 3.21
C HIS A 165 28.42 -3.45 4.33
N LEU A 166 27.14 -3.79 4.15
CA LEU A 166 26.38 -4.64 5.09
C LEU A 166 27.11 -5.94 5.46
N ASN A 167 27.83 -6.55 4.50
CA ASN A 167 28.60 -7.76 4.77
C ASN A 167 29.70 -7.56 5.82
N GLU A 168 30.23 -6.35 6.01
CA GLU A 168 31.20 -6.08 7.05
C GLU A 168 30.58 -6.26 8.44
N VAL A 169 29.30 -5.90 8.60
CA VAL A 169 28.56 -6.12 9.86
C VAL A 169 28.30 -7.62 10.07
N ILE A 170 27.94 -8.35 9.01
CA ILE A 170 27.74 -9.81 9.05
C ILE A 170 29.04 -10.52 9.43
N GLU A 171 30.18 -10.16 8.81
CA GLU A 171 31.48 -10.75 9.12
C GLU A 171 31.98 -10.38 10.52
N LEU A 172 31.73 -9.12 10.96
CA LEU A 172 32.05 -8.71 12.34
C LEU A 172 31.29 -9.58 13.35
N GLY A 173 30.00 -9.84 13.11
CA GLY A 173 29.22 -10.73 13.97
C GLY A 173 29.67 -12.19 13.89
N ARG A 174 30.01 -12.68 12.69
CA ARG A 174 30.53 -14.04 12.49
C ARG A 174 31.85 -14.25 13.23
N ALA A 175 32.70 -13.23 13.29
CA ALA A 175 33.96 -13.26 14.02
C ALA A 175 33.79 -13.16 15.55
N ASN A 176 32.64 -12.66 16.02
CA ASN A 176 32.34 -12.39 17.42
C ASN A 176 30.97 -12.98 17.82
N PRO A 177 30.74 -14.29 17.70
CA PRO A 177 29.45 -14.90 18.03
C PRO A 177 29.18 -14.82 19.53
N ALA A 178 27.95 -14.43 19.91
CA ALA A 178 27.53 -14.30 21.30
C ALA A 178 26.11 -14.86 21.52
N PRO A 179 25.88 -16.17 21.27
CA PRO A 179 24.55 -16.76 21.28
C PRO A 179 23.86 -16.69 22.65
N GLN A 180 24.58 -16.92 23.76
CA GLN A 180 24.02 -16.84 25.11
C GLN A 180 23.57 -15.40 25.42
N TYR A 181 24.42 -14.42 25.13
CA TYR A 181 24.10 -13.01 25.38
C TYR A 181 22.95 -12.52 24.49
N LEU A 182 22.89 -12.95 23.22
CA LEU A 182 21.74 -12.65 22.36
C LEU A 182 20.46 -13.27 22.92
N GLN A 183 20.52 -14.49 23.46
CA GLN A 183 19.35 -15.12 24.06
C GLN A 183 18.88 -14.38 25.31
N GLU A 184 19.79 -13.96 26.18
CA GLU A 184 19.46 -13.10 27.36
C GLU A 184 18.75 -11.82 26.95
N ILE A 185 19.22 -11.16 25.86
CA ILE A 185 18.54 -9.96 25.32
C ILE A 185 17.14 -10.33 24.80
N LYS A 186 17.02 -11.38 23.98
CA LYS A 186 15.72 -11.83 23.46
C LYS A 186 14.73 -12.13 24.58
N ASP A 187 15.19 -12.77 25.67
CA ASP A 187 14.34 -13.08 26.82
C ASP A 187 13.90 -11.83 27.61
N SER A 188 14.63 -10.73 27.48
CA SER A 188 14.29 -9.43 28.07
C SER A 188 13.31 -8.59 27.24
N ILE A 189 12.93 -9.06 26.05
CA ILE A 189 12.04 -8.33 25.13
C ILE A 189 10.60 -8.82 25.34
N ASP A 190 9.71 -7.88 25.65
CA ASP A 190 8.27 -8.13 25.79
C ASP A 190 7.52 -7.93 24.47
N SER A 191 6.37 -8.56 24.31
CA SER A 191 5.49 -8.37 23.15
C SER A 191 4.98 -6.93 22.98
N ASP A 192 4.95 -6.14 24.05
CA ASP A 192 4.57 -4.73 24.05
C ASP A 192 5.77 -3.76 23.90
N ASP A 193 7.00 -4.29 23.72
CA ASP A 193 8.14 -3.47 23.34
C ASP A 193 7.96 -2.93 21.91
N VAL A 194 8.31 -1.66 21.72
CA VAL A 194 8.29 -1.02 20.40
C VAL A 194 9.40 -1.61 19.54
N VAL A 195 9.05 -2.02 18.33
CA VAL A 195 9.99 -2.61 17.36
C VAL A 195 10.26 -1.71 16.18
N SER A 196 9.36 -0.77 15.92
CA SER A 196 9.50 0.09 14.75
C SER A 196 8.89 1.46 14.96
N LEU A 197 9.55 2.45 14.34
CA LEU A 197 9.01 3.77 14.10
C LEU A 197 8.65 3.88 12.61
N VAL A 198 7.36 3.95 12.30
CA VAL A 198 6.87 4.12 10.93
C VAL A 198 6.45 5.56 10.73
N TYR A 199 7.24 6.32 9.98
CA TYR A 199 6.97 7.72 9.74
C TYR A 199 5.89 7.93 8.69
N THR A 200 4.84 8.67 9.07
CA THR A 200 3.74 9.05 8.18
C THR A 200 3.75 10.54 7.90
N SER A 201 3.37 10.93 6.68
CA SER A 201 3.18 12.35 6.36
C SER A 201 1.98 12.89 7.13
N GLY A 202 2.23 13.60 8.21
CA GLY A 202 1.19 14.28 8.98
C GLY A 202 0.52 15.40 8.20
N THR A 203 -0.72 15.73 8.57
CA THR A 203 -1.44 16.91 8.04
C THR A 203 -0.84 18.24 8.54
N THR A 204 0.04 18.19 9.54
CA THR A 204 0.67 19.33 10.23
C THR A 204 2.03 19.74 9.65
N GLY A 205 2.50 19.12 8.57
CA GLY A 205 3.73 19.49 7.87
C GLY A 205 4.89 18.52 8.06
N PHE A 206 5.23 18.12 9.29
CA PHE A 206 6.31 17.17 9.57
C PHE A 206 5.81 15.73 9.73
N PRO A 207 6.58 14.71 9.29
CA PRO A 207 6.25 13.32 9.49
C PRO A 207 6.21 12.96 11.00
N LYS A 208 5.30 12.04 11.39
CA LYS A 208 5.19 11.54 12.77
C LYS A 208 5.62 10.09 12.83
N GLY A 209 6.47 9.74 13.78
CA GLY A 209 6.93 8.38 14.04
C GLY A 209 5.88 7.58 14.81
N VAL A 210 5.14 6.71 14.12
CA VAL A 210 4.16 5.80 14.73
C VAL A 210 4.90 4.66 15.43
N MET A 211 4.73 4.54 16.75
CA MET A 211 5.34 3.48 17.55
C MET A 211 4.53 2.19 17.47
N LEU A 212 5.07 1.15 16.81
CA LEU A 212 4.44 -0.15 16.67
C LEU A 212 5.23 -1.22 17.45
N THR A 213 4.49 -2.09 18.18
CA THR A 213 5.02 -3.16 19.01
C THR A 213 4.96 -4.51 18.29
N HIS A 214 5.62 -5.54 18.83
CA HIS A 214 5.44 -6.92 18.37
C HIS A 214 3.97 -7.33 18.38
N ARG A 215 3.26 -7.06 19.49
CA ARG A 215 1.83 -7.37 19.64
C ARG A 215 0.97 -6.67 18.62
N ASN A 216 1.25 -5.40 18.30
CA ASN A 216 0.48 -4.67 17.30
C ASN A 216 0.49 -5.40 15.95
N PHE A 217 1.67 -5.77 15.43
CA PHE A 217 1.79 -6.50 14.19
C PHE A 217 1.21 -7.91 14.26
N LEU A 218 1.55 -8.68 15.31
CA LEU A 218 1.10 -10.07 15.43
C LEU A 218 -0.41 -10.18 15.55
N SER A 219 -1.07 -9.26 16.27
CA SER A 219 -2.53 -9.26 16.35
C SER A 219 -3.21 -9.11 14.98
N ASN A 220 -2.63 -8.30 14.08
CA ASN A 220 -3.11 -8.20 12.71
C ASN A 220 -2.79 -9.45 11.89
N VAL A 221 -1.55 -9.95 11.98
CA VAL A 221 -1.13 -11.20 11.31
C VAL A 221 -2.10 -12.33 11.66
N GLU A 222 -2.31 -12.61 12.94
CA GLU A 222 -3.19 -13.68 13.41
C GLU A 222 -4.64 -13.50 12.96
N ALA A 223 -5.14 -12.26 12.98
CA ALA A 223 -6.51 -11.96 12.57
C ALA A 223 -6.77 -12.16 11.08
N ILE A 224 -5.76 -11.98 10.21
CA ILE A 224 -5.92 -12.14 8.75
C ILE A 224 -5.62 -13.56 8.25
N LEU A 225 -4.89 -14.39 9.00
CA LEU A 225 -4.52 -15.74 8.56
C LEU A 225 -5.72 -16.60 8.12
N PRO A 226 -6.85 -16.64 8.84
CA PRO A 226 -8.02 -17.43 8.45
C PRO A 226 -8.72 -16.90 7.18
N ILE A 227 -8.43 -15.66 6.80
CA ILE A 227 -9.13 -14.94 5.74
C ILE A 227 -8.50 -15.19 4.37
N ILE A 228 -7.17 -15.32 4.32
CA ILE A 228 -6.43 -15.49 3.07
C ILE A 228 -6.29 -16.98 2.76
N PRO A 229 -6.82 -17.43 1.61
CA PRO A 229 -6.75 -18.84 1.23
C PRO A 229 -5.32 -19.20 0.82
N THR A 230 -4.55 -19.77 1.74
CA THR A 230 -3.17 -20.17 1.53
C THR A 230 -2.98 -21.68 1.60
N THR A 231 -1.94 -22.17 0.93
CA THR A 231 -1.38 -23.52 1.06
C THR A 231 0.14 -23.40 1.15
N GLU A 232 0.81 -24.37 1.71
CA GLU A 232 2.27 -24.40 1.89
C GLU A 232 3.10 -24.22 0.60
N ASN A 233 2.46 -24.41 -0.57
CA ASN A 233 3.10 -24.29 -1.88
C ASN A 233 2.82 -22.96 -2.59
N ASN A 234 2.12 -22.01 -1.94
CA ASN A 234 1.84 -20.73 -2.54
C ASN A 234 3.12 -19.88 -2.66
N ARG A 235 3.22 -19.15 -3.77
CA ARG A 235 4.31 -18.21 -4.04
C ARG A 235 3.78 -16.79 -3.99
N ILE A 236 4.55 -15.93 -3.34
CA ILE A 236 4.20 -14.54 -3.12
C ILE A 236 5.13 -13.65 -3.92
N LEU A 237 4.58 -12.70 -4.69
CA LEU A 237 5.37 -11.63 -5.29
C LEU A 237 5.13 -10.35 -4.49
N SER A 238 6.18 -9.87 -3.80
CA SER A 238 6.19 -8.63 -3.02
C SER A 238 6.80 -7.50 -3.85
N TYR A 239 6.13 -6.35 -3.89
CA TYR A 239 6.63 -5.16 -4.60
C TYR A 239 6.29 -3.83 -3.91
N LEU A 240 5.25 -3.80 -3.05
CA LEU A 240 4.92 -2.61 -2.27
C LEU A 240 6.06 -2.32 -1.28
N PRO A 241 6.34 -1.05 -0.96
CA PRO A 241 7.47 -0.72 -0.09
C PRO A 241 7.37 -1.39 1.29
N LEU A 242 8.41 -2.13 1.71
CA LEU A 242 8.49 -2.77 3.04
C LEU A 242 8.56 -1.76 4.20
N CYS A 243 8.94 -0.51 3.93
CA CYS A 243 8.86 0.59 4.89
C CYS A 243 7.42 1.04 5.15
N HIS A 244 6.45 0.64 4.31
CA HIS A 244 5.03 0.89 4.54
C HIS A 244 4.42 -0.23 5.37
N VAL A 245 3.68 0.15 6.41
CA VAL A 245 3.08 -0.79 7.38
C VAL A 245 2.25 -1.90 6.72
N TYR A 246 1.54 -1.62 5.62
CA TYR A 246 0.72 -2.60 4.91
C TYR A 246 1.57 -3.75 4.33
N GLU A 247 2.57 -3.46 3.52
CA GLU A 247 3.42 -4.52 2.95
C GLU A 247 4.26 -5.20 4.03
N ARG A 248 4.72 -4.45 5.04
CA ARG A 248 5.48 -4.99 6.16
C ARG A 248 4.66 -6.02 6.95
N MET A 249 3.41 -5.71 7.29
CA MET A 249 2.51 -6.65 7.95
C MET A 249 2.22 -7.86 7.08
N MET A 250 1.95 -7.68 5.78
CA MET A 250 1.76 -8.80 4.85
C MET A 250 3.02 -9.66 4.74
N ASN A 251 4.21 -9.05 4.70
CA ASN A 251 5.50 -9.75 4.69
C ASN A 251 5.67 -10.62 5.95
N TYR A 252 5.29 -10.11 7.13
CA TYR A 252 5.26 -10.92 8.36
C TYR A 252 4.22 -12.05 8.29
N SER A 253 3.07 -11.81 7.66
CA SER A 253 2.03 -12.83 7.48
C SER A 253 2.53 -13.99 6.60
N TRP A 254 3.27 -13.67 5.54
CA TRP A 254 3.84 -14.71 4.68
C TRP A 254 4.93 -15.51 5.40
N GLN A 255 5.77 -14.85 6.18
CA GLN A 255 6.75 -15.52 7.04
C GLN A 255 6.04 -16.36 8.11
N TYR A 256 5.00 -15.82 8.77
CA TYR A 256 4.22 -16.59 9.77
C TYR A 256 3.60 -17.87 9.18
N LEU A 257 3.26 -17.87 7.90
CA LEU A 257 2.74 -19.05 7.17
C LEU A 257 3.84 -19.94 6.58
N GLY A 258 5.11 -19.60 6.75
CA GLY A 258 6.25 -20.32 6.13
C GLY A 258 6.21 -20.27 4.61
N LEU A 259 5.68 -19.19 3.99
CA LEU A 259 5.55 -19.06 2.54
C LEU A 259 6.78 -18.35 1.93
N PRO A 260 7.24 -18.80 0.74
CA PRO A 260 8.34 -18.15 0.05
C PRO A 260 7.94 -16.78 -0.51
N ILE A 261 8.77 -15.77 -0.25
CA ILE A 261 8.57 -14.39 -0.68
C ILE A 261 9.58 -14.03 -1.77
N TYR A 262 9.07 -13.66 -2.94
CA TYR A 262 9.85 -13.19 -4.07
C TYR A 262 9.70 -11.68 -4.22
N TYR A 263 10.80 -10.94 -4.12
CA TYR A 263 10.80 -9.49 -4.27
C TYR A 263 10.95 -9.10 -5.74
N ALA A 264 10.02 -8.30 -6.25
CA ALA A 264 10.07 -7.79 -7.61
C ALA A 264 11.31 -6.90 -7.83
N GLU A 265 11.94 -6.98 -9.00
CA GLU A 265 13.14 -6.20 -9.34
C GLU A 265 12.89 -4.69 -9.23
N ASN A 266 11.76 -4.23 -9.74
CA ASN A 266 11.27 -2.85 -9.67
C ASN A 266 9.84 -2.77 -10.21
N LEU A 267 9.21 -1.59 -10.10
CA LEU A 267 7.83 -1.37 -10.55
C LEU A 267 7.61 -1.64 -12.06
N ALA A 268 8.60 -1.34 -12.91
CA ALA A 268 8.49 -1.56 -14.36
C ALA A 268 8.49 -3.05 -14.73
N LYS A 269 9.12 -3.89 -13.90
CA LYS A 269 9.28 -5.34 -14.13
C LYS A 269 8.21 -6.20 -13.46
N ILE A 270 7.25 -5.62 -12.74
CA ILE A 270 6.21 -6.38 -12.03
C ILE A 270 5.51 -7.37 -12.97
N GLN A 271 5.09 -6.92 -14.15
CA GLN A 271 4.36 -7.79 -15.10
C GLN A 271 5.23 -8.95 -15.59
N GLU A 272 6.50 -8.72 -15.89
CA GLU A 272 7.44 -9.77 -16.30
C GLU A 272 7.65 -10.77 -15.16
N ASN A 273 7.88 -10.27 -13.94
CA ASN A 273 8.06 -11.12 -12.76
C ASN A 273 6.79 -11.93 -12.44
N MET A 274 5.58 -11.35 -12.60
CA MET A 274 4.31 -12.08 -12.44
C MET A 274 4.15 -13.22 -13.44
N VAL A 275 4.48 -12.99 -14.71
CA VAL A 275 4.37 -14.03 -15.76
C VAL A 275 5.37 -15.14 -15.54
N GLU A 276 6.58 -14.82 -15.08
CA GLU A 276 7.66 -15.79 -14.80
C GLU A 276 7.36 -16.60 -13.52
N LEU A 277 7.09 -15.92 -12.42
CA LEU A 277 6.87 -16.53 -11.11
C LEU A 277 5.51 -17.24 -11.01
N LYS A 278 4.48 -16.70 -11.66
CA LYS A 278 3.07 -17.13 -11.54
C LYS A 278 2.63 -17.18 -10.07
N PRO A 279 2.63 -16.05 -9.37
CA PRO A 279 2.27 -16.01 -7.96
C PRO A 279 0.83 -16.46 -7.74
N ASP A 280 0.55 -17.01 -6.56
CA ASP A 280 -0.80 -17.43 -6.17
C ASP A 280 -1.58 -16.29 -5.53
N ILE A 281 -0.88 -15.42 -4.78
CA ILE A 281 -1.44 -14.31 -4.04
C ILE A 281 -0.66 -13.05 -4.39
N PHE A 282 -1.38 -11.93 -4.54
CA PHE A 282 -0.77 -10.66 -4.89
C PHE A 282 -1.33 -9.54 -4.02
N THR A 283 -0.45 -8.93 -3.22
CA THR A 283 -0.77 -7.70 -2.47
C THR A 283 -0.52 -6.49 -3.35
N THR A 284 -1.46 -5.55 -3.37
CA THR A 284 -1.37 -4.40 -4.26
C THR A 284 -2.14 -3.18 -3.73
N VAL A 285 -2.08 -2.09 -4.49
CA VAL A 285 -2.89 -0.90 -4.28
C VAL A 285 -3.84 -0.69 -5.47
N PRO A 286 -4.99 -0.03 -5.29
CA PRO A 286 -5.99 0.18 -6.34
C PRO A 286 -5.40 0.74 -7.63
N ARG A 287 -4.50 1.71 -7.53
CA ARG A 287 -3.89 2.39 -8.68
C ARG A 287 -3.16 1.44 -9.65
N LEU A 288 -2.55 0.38 -9.16
CA LEU A 288 -1.92 -0.61 -10.05
C LEU A 288 -2.97 -1.39 -10.83
N LEU A 289 -4.07 -1.79 -10.18
CA LEU A 289 -5.17 -2.53 -10.82
C LEU A 289 -5.86 -1.68 -11.89
N GLU A 290 -6.06 -0.38 -11.62
CA GLU A 290 -6.55 0.60 -12.59
C GLU A 290 -5.64 0.66 -13.82
N LYS A 291 -4.33 0.88 -13.62
CA LYS A 291 -3.35 0.92 -14.73
C LYS A 291 -3.29 -0.39 -15.51
N VAL A 292 -3.46 -1.54 -14.87
CA VAL A 292 -3.56 -2.84 -15.54
C VAL A 292 -4.81 -2.89 -16.41
N TYR A 293 -5.95 -2.46 -15.89
CA TYR A 293 -7.21 -2.43 -16.63
C TYR A 293 -7.16 -1.47 -17.82
N ASP A 294 -6.61 -0.28 -17.64
CA ASP A 294 -6.43 0.70 -18.72
C ASP A 294 -5.56 0.14 -19.86
N LYS A 295 -4.44 -0.53 -19.53
CA LYS A 295 -3.62 -1.23 -20.52
C LYS A 295 -4.38 -2.34 -21.25
N ILE A 296 -5.28 -3.04 -20.58
CA ILE A 296 -6.15 -4.06 -21.18
C ILE A 296 -7.10 -3.39 -22.18
N LEU A 297 -7.76 -2.30 -21.80
CA LEU A 297 -8.68 -1.55 -22.68
C LEU A 297 -7.95 -0.99 -23.90
N ALA A 298 -6.78 -0.39 -23.71
CA ALA A 298 -5.95 0.14 -24.79
C ALA A 298 -5.56 -0.95 -25.81
N LYS A 299 -5.27 -2.17 -25.36
CA LYS A 299 -5.07 -3.32 -26.27
C LYS A 299 -6.35 -3.69 -27.00
N GLY A 300 -7.51 -3.63 -26.32
CA GLY A 300 -8.83 -3.89 -26.91
C GLY A 300 -9.13 -2.96 -28.10
N HIS A 301 -8.84 -1.67 -27.95
CA HIS A 301 -9.04 -0.67 -29.02
C HIS A 301 -8.16 -0.90 -30.27
N LYS A 302 -7.04 -1.61 -30.15
CA LYS A 302 -6.15 -1.95 -31.27
C LYS A 302 -6.55 -3.23 -32.02
N LEU A 303 -7.58 -3.93 -31.59
CA LEU A 303 -8.07 -5.15 -32.25
C LEU A 303 -8.83 -4.83 -33.54
N SER A 304 -8.96 -5.84 -34.43
CA SER A 304 -9.86 -5.73 -35.60
C SER A 304 -11.31 -5.53 -35.16
N LYS A 305 -12.14 -4.85 -35.98
CA LYS A 305 -13.53 -4.47 -35.65
C LYS A 305 -14.37 -5.62 -35.09
N PHE A 306 -14.23 -6.84 -35.61
CA PHE A 306 -14.96 -8.00 -35.13
C PHE A 306 -14.47 -8.43 -33.72
N LYS A 307 -13.16 -8.58 -33.55
CA LYS A 307 -12.58 -8.92 -32.23
C LYS A 307 -12.84 -7.84 -31.18
N GLN A 308 -12.86 -6.57 -31.59
CA GLN A 308 -13.19 -5.43 -30.74
C GLN A 308 -14.61 -5.53 -30.18
N LYS A 309 -15.61 -5.90 -31.02
CA LYS A 309 -16.99 -6.11 -30.57
C LYS A 309 -17.09 -7.21 -29.49
N ILE A 310 -16.39 -8.33 -29.68
CA ILE A 310 -16.37 -9.44 -28.72
C ILE A 310 -15.66 -9.00 -27.42
N PHE A 311 -14.56 -8.28 -27.55
CA PHE A 311 -13.79 -7.77 -26.42
C PHE A 311 -14.63 -6.83 -25.53
N PHE A 312 -15.27 -5.82 -26.12
CA PHE A 312 -16.09 -4.87 -25.36
C PHE A 312 -17.38 -5.48 -24.85
N TRP A 313 -17.99 -6.41 -25.58
CA TRP A 313 -19.10 -7.20 -25.07
C TRP A 313 -18.71 -7.98 -23.79
N ALA A 314 -17.53 -8.62 -23.77
CA ALA A 314 -17.05 -9.33 -22.59
C ALA A 314 -16.76 -8.37 -21.42
N ASN A 315 -16.24 -7.18 -21.72
CA ASN A 315 -16.03 -6.12 -20.75
C ASN A 315 -17.33 -5.63 -20.10
N GLU A 316 -18.38 -5.40 -20.89
CA GLU A 316 -19.71 -5.03 -20.38
C GLU A 316 -20.30 -6.10 -19.46
N ILE A 317 -20.12 -7.39 -19.80
CA ILE A 317 -20.54 -8.49 -18.92
C ILE A 317 -19.77 -8.48 -17.62
N ALA A 318 -18.47 -8.22 -17.66
CA ALA A 318 -17.62 -8.16 -16.47
C ALA A 318 -18.00 -7.00 -15.54
N LEU A 319 -18.34 -5.84 -16.09
CA LEU A 319 -18.81 -4.67 -15.32
C LEU A 319 -20.13 -4.90 -14.56
N GLN A 320 -20.95 -5.86 -15.01
CA GLN A 320 -22.21 -6.24 -14.37
C GLN A 320 -22.03 -7.32 -13.28
N TYR A 321 -20.78 -7.69 -12.93
CA TYR A 321 -20.52 -8.71 -11.92
C TYR A 321 -21.13 -8.30 -10.56
N GLY A 322 -21.93 -9.20 -9.99
CA GLY A 322 -22.60 -8.97 -8.70
C GLY A 322 -23.96 -8.24 -8.80
N ASP A 323 -24.24 -7.50 -9.87
CA ASP A 323 -25.47 -6.69 -9.98
C ASP A 323 -26.69 -7.51 -10.39
N ASN A 324 -26.50 -8.55 -11.23
CA ASN A 324 -27.57 -9.34 -11.82
C ASN A 324 -27.33 -10.85 -11.65
N PRO A 325 -27.47 -11.39 -10.43
CA PRO A 325 -27.28 -12.82 -10.22
C PRO A 325 -28.39 -13.62 -10.91
N GLY A 326 -28.01 -14.61 -11.76
CA GLY A 326 -28.97 -15.49 -12.39
C GLY A 326 -28.37 -16.35 -13.51
N LYS A 327 -29.02 -17.48 -13.81
CA LYS A 327 -28.52 -18.48 -14.78
C LYS A 327 -28.18 -17.90 -16.16
N ARG A 328 -28.91 -16.85 -16.61
CA ARG A 328 -28.64 -16.18 -17.89
C ARG A 328 -27.33 -15.39 -17.86
N TYR A 329 -27.09 -14.63 -16.79
CA TYR A 329 -25.84 -13.91 -16.57
C TYR A 329 -24.67 -14.88 -16.46
N ASP A 330 -24.81 -15.94 -15.66
CA ASP A 330 -23.76 -16.94 -15.46
C ASP A 330 -23.31 -17.60 -16.76
N ARG A 331 -24.25 -17.91 -17.67
CA ARG A 331 -23.93 -18.45 -19.00
C ARG A 331 -23.14 -17.45 -19.86
N ARG A 332 -23.55 -16.17 -19.84
CA ARG A 332 -22.85 -15.10 -20.57
C ARG A 332 -21.46 -14.86 -20.00
N LEU A 333 -21.33 -14.82 -18.69
CA LEU A 333 -20.02 -14.67 -18.00
C LEU A 333 -19.09 -15.85 -18.32
N LYS A 334 -19.60 -17.07 -18.30
CA LYS A 334 -18.82 -18.27 -18.68
C LYS A 334 -18.31 -18.18 -20.13
N LEU A 335 -19.13 -17.67 -21.04
CA LEU A 335 -18.72 -17.45 -22.43
C LEU A 335 -17.69 -16.30 -22.54
N ALA A 336 -17.91 -15.18 -21.85
CA ALA A 336 -16.98 -14.05 -21.79
C ALA A 336 -15.61 -14.48 -21.24
N ARG A 337 -15.59 -15.28 -20.17
CA ARG A 337 -14.36 -15.89 -19.63
C ARG A 337 -13.63 -16.72 -20.69
N LYS A 338 -14.33 -17.60 -21.36
CA LYS A 338 -13.74 -18.49 -22.39
C LYS A 338 -13.14 -17.71 -23.56
N LEU A 339 -13.81 -16.68 -24.03
CA LEU A 339 -13.41 -15.94 -25.24
C LEU A 339 -12.37 -14.83 -24.97
N VAL A 340 -12.45 -14.15 -23.79
CA VAL A 340 -11.69 -12.93 -23.53
C VAL A 340 -11.03 -12.94 -22.15
N LEU A 341 -11.81 -13.06 -21.05
CA LEU A 341 -11.32 -12.73 -19.71
C LEU A 341 -10.20 -13.66 -19.23
N ASN A 342 -10.18 -14.93 -19.65
CA ASN A 342 -9.09 -15.84 -19.33
C ASN A 342 -7.75 -15.41 -19.95
N GLN A 343 -7.76 -14.66 -21.06
CA GLN A 343 -6.54 -14.12 -21.65
C GLN A 343 -6.00 -12.95 -20.81
N TRP A 344 -6.88 -12.16 -20.19
CA TRP A 344 -6.49 -11.11 -19.26
C TRP A 344 -5.86 -11.71 -18.00
N ASN A 345 -6.44 -12.78 -17.46
CA ASN A 345 -5.86 -13.51 -16.33
C ASN A 345 -4.45 -14.04 -16.67
N LYS A 346 -4.26 -14.63 -17.85
CA LYS A 346 -2.94 -15.12 -18.30
C LYS A 346 -1.89 -14.02 -18.39
N ALA A 347 -2.28 -12.78 -18.70
CA ALA A 347 -1.37 -11.63 -18.74
C ALA A 347 -0.84 -11.24 -17.33
N LEU A 348 -1.50 -11.75 -16.28
CA LEU A 348 -1.10 -11.62 -14.87
C LEU A 348 -0.45 -12.90 -14.32
N GLY A 349 0.10 -13.75 -15.19
CA GLY A 349 0.72 -15.02 -14.80
C GLY A 349 -0.23 -16.24 -14.85
N GLY A 350 -1.55 -16.02 -14.83
CA GLY A 350 -2.57 -17.07 -15.02
C GLY A 350 -2.80 -17.98 -13.81
N ASN A 351 -2.18 -17.72 -12.66
CA ASN A 351 -2.25 -18.56 -11.46
C ASN A 351 -2.80 -17.83 -10.23
N LEU A 352 -3.09 -16.52 -10.34
CA LEU A 352 -3.60 -15.74 -9.21
C LEU A 352 -4.91 -16.31 -8.69
N LYS A 353 -4.95 -16.63 -7.41
CA LYS A 353 -6.13 -17.10 -6.67
C LYS A 353 -6.85 -15.96 -5.98
N VAL A 354 -6.12 -14.96 -5.53
CA VAL A 354 -6.65 -13.79 -4.82
C VAL A 354 -5.71 -12.60 -4.96
N ILE A 355 -6.31 -11.42 -5.02
CA ILE A 355 -5.63 -10.14 -4.85
C ILE A 355 -6.11 -9.53 -3.53
N VAL A 356 -5.16 -9.03 -2.72
CA VAL A 356 -5.47 -8.23 -1.53
C VAL A 356 -5.09 -6.78 -1.85
N THR A 357 -6.00 -5.85 -1.65
CA THR A 357 -5.78 -4.43 -1.93
C THR A 357 -6.09 -3.56 -0.72
N GLY A 358 -5.31 -2.52 -0.54
CA GLY A 358 -5.47 -1.59 0.59
C GLY A 358 -4.78 -0.26 0.35
N GLY A 359 -4.77 0.60 1.36
CA GLY A 359 -4.13 1.91 1.32
C GLY A 359 -4.96 3.01 0.64
N ALA A 360 -5.95 2.67 -0.19
CA ALA A 360 -6.97 3.56 -0.76
C ALA A 360 -8.20 2.74 -1.13
N ALA A 361 -9.36 3.40 -1.28
CA ALA A 361 -10.57 2.73 -1.75
C ALA A 361 -10.41 2.30 -3.22
N ILE A 362 -10.79 1.05 -3.53
CA ILE A 362 -10.84 0.57 -4.91
C ILE A 362 -12.16 0.96 -5.57
N GLN A 363 -12.08 1.41 -6.82
CA GLN A 363 -13.29 1.66 -7.61
C GLN A 363 -14.09 0.36 -7.79
N PRO A 364 -15.41 0.34 -7.50
CA PRO A 364 -16.24 -0.86 -7.62
C PRO A 364 -16.14 -1.54 -9.00
N ARG A 365 -16.03 -0.74 -10.08
CA ARG A 365 -15.88 -1.28 -11.45
C ARG A 365 -14.61 -2.13 -11.61
N ILE A 366 -13.49 -1.72 -10.99
CA ILE A 366 -12.23 -2.46 -11.05
C ILE A 366 -12.36 -3.78 -10.30
N SER A 367 -12.91 -3.75 -9.09
CA SER A 367 -13.19 -4.96 -8.33
C SER A 367 -14.06 -5.94 -9.12
N LYS A 368 -15.19 -5.47 -9.73
CA LYS A 368 -16.08 -6.29 -10.57
C LYS A 368 -15.35 -6.97 -11.74
N ILE A 369 -14.46 -6.24 -12.43
CA ILE A 369 -13.67 -6.78 -13.56
C ILE A 369 -12.79 -7.94 -13.10
N PHE A 370 -12.04 -7.79 -12.02
CA PHE A 370 -11.16 -8.84 -11.54
C PHE A 370 -11.94 -10.05 -11.01
N TRP A 371 -13.03 -9.83 -10.29
CA TRP A 371 -13.96 -10.91 -9.90
C TRP A 371 -14.54 -11.64 -11.11
N ALA A 372 -14.92 -10.92 -12.15
CA ALA A 372 -15.40 -11.51 -13.41
C ALA A 372 -14.32 -12.34 -14.11
N MET A 373 -13.03 -11.92 -14.04
CA MET A 373 -11.89 -12.69 -14.53
C MET A 373 -11.64 -13.98 -13.75
N GLY A 374 -12.28 -14.16 -12.60
CA GLY A 374 -12.04 -15.27 -11.69
C GLY A 374 -10.90 -15.04 -10.71
N ILE A 375 -10.50 -13.78 -10.52
CA ILE A 375 -9.51 -13.34 -9.53
C ILE A 375 -10.22 -12.50 -8.48
N PRO A 376 -10.61 -13.05 -7.33
CA PRO A 376 -11.20 -12.29 -6.25
C PRO A 376 -10.29 -11.16 -5.78
N VAL A 377 -10.87 -9.98 -5.53
CA VAL A 377 -10.19 -8.84 -4.91
C VAL A 377 -10.77 -8.63 -3.53
N LEU A 378 -9.94 -8.76 -2.52
CA LEU A 378 -10.27 -8.49 -1.12
C LEU A 378 -9.77 -7.09 -0.77
N GLU A 379 -10.68 -6.23 -0.34
CA GLU A 379 -10.38 -4.86 0.06
C GLU A 379 -10.16 -4.79 1.56
N GLY A 380 -9.04 -4.17 1.99
CA GLY A 380 -8.72 -3.92 3.39
C GLY A 380 -8.65 -2.43 3.70
N TYR A 381 -9.07 -2.06 4.91
CA TYR A 381 -9.02 -0.71 5.44
C TYR A 381 -8.28 -0.66 6.77
N GLY A 382 -7.53 0.42 6.92
CA GLY A 382 -6.85 0.82 8.14
C GLY A 382 -5.77 1.85 7.90
N THR A 383 -5.06 2.21 8.96
CA THR A 383 -4.06 3.28 8.99
C THR A 383 -2.74 2.75 9.53
N THR A 384 -1.68 3.54 9.47
CA THR A 384 -0.40 3.17 10.09
C THR A 384 -0.55 2.98 11.60
N GLU A 385 -1.38 3.79 12.22
CA GLU A 385 -1.70 3.78 13.65
C GLU A 385 -2.49 2.52 14.08
N THR A 386 -2.90 1.68 13.11
CA THR A 386 -3.66 0.43 13.36
C THR A 386 -2.98 -0.85 12.85
N SER A 387 -1.70 -0.80 12.50
CA SER A 387 -0.74 -1.92 12.28
C SER A 387 -0.95 -2.89 11.11
N PRO A 388 -1.64 -2.61 10.00
CA PRO A 388 -2.47 -1.46 9.65
C PRO A 388 -3.99 -1.75 9.65
N VAL A 389 -4.47 -3.01 9.81
CA VAL A 389 -5.81 -3.44 9.36
C VAL A 389 -6.85 -3.34 10.47
N ILE A 390 -7.98 -2.70 10.15
CA ILE A 390 -9.19 -2.63 10.99
C ILE A 390 -10.26 -3.59 10.45
N ALA A 391 -10.46 -3.58 9.12
CA ALA A 391 -11.48 -4.38 8.44
C ALA A 391 -10.92 -4.90 7.12
N VAL A 392 -11.36 -6.09 6.69
CA VAL A 392 -10.99 -6.66 5.40
C VAL A 392 -12.08 -7.59 4.87
N SER A 393 -12.37 -7.48 3.57
CA SER A 393 -13.22 -8.43 2.86
C SER A 393 -12.66 -9.85 2.97
N ASN A 394 -13.52 -10.86 3.10
CA ASN A 394 -13.11 -12.25 3.26
C ASN A 394 -14.08 -13.21 2.56
N PHE A 395 -13.73 -14.49 2.49
CA PHE A 395 -14.52 -15.51 1.83
C PHE A 395 -15.60 -16.17 2.70
N PHE A 396 -15.76 -15.76 3.94
CA PHE A 396 -16.84 -16.25 4.79
C PHE A 396 -18.19 -15.70 4.31
N GLU A 397 -19.27 -16.33 4.75
CA GLU A 397 -20.62 -15.89 4.39
C GLU A 397 -20.83 -14.43 4.79
N GLY A 398 -21.25 -13.60 3.83
CA GLY A 398 -21.42 -12.17 4.04
C GLY A 398 -20.12 -11.36 4.08
N GLY A 399 -18.95 -11.97 3.90
CA GLY A 399 -17.64 -11.29 4.02
C GLY A 399 -17.24 -10.40 2.85
N VAL A 400 -17.95 -10.46 1.70
CA VAL A 400 -17.68 -9.65 0.50
C VAL A 400 -18.90 -8.83 0.12
N GLU A 401 -18.72 -7.53 0.04
CA GLU A 401 -19.63 -6.58 -0.62
C GLU A 401 -18.76 -5.53 -1.33
N ILE A 402 -18.84 -5.49 -2.66
CA ILE A 402 -18.04 -4.55 -3.47
C ILE A 402 -18.41 -3.11 -3.09
N GLY A 403 -17.39 -2.31 -2.78
CA GLY A 403 -17.55 -0.94 -2.28
C GLY A 403 -17.57 -0.81 -0.76
N THR A 404 -17.26 -1.89 -0.04
CA THR A 404 -17.00 -1.90 1.40
C THR A 404 -15.64 -2.54 1.68
N ALA A 405 -15.02 -2.16 2.79
CA ALA A 405 -13.79 -2.80 3.27
C ALA A 405 -14.03 -4.17 3.93
N GLY A 406 -15.30 -4.63 3.97
CA GLY A 406 -15.66 -5.90 4.59
C GLY A 406 -15.89 -5.83 6.11
N PRO A 407 -16.02 -6.99 6.78
CA PRO A 407 -16.21 -7.05 8.21
C PRO A 407 -14.97 -6.62 9.00
N VAL A 408 -15.22 -6.14 10.23
CA VAL A 408 -14.18 -5.80 11.20
C VAL A 408 -13.40 -7.06 11.59
N LEU A 409 -12.08 -6.94 11.72
CA LEU A 409 -11.21 -8.06 12.10
C LEU A 409 -11.51 -8.59 13.52
N PRO A 410 -11.34 -9.90 13.76
CA PRO A 410 -11.39 -10.46 15.10
C PRO A 410 -10.42 -9.74 16.07
N GLY A 411 -10.85 -9.50 17.29
CA GLY A 411 -10.07 -8.77 18.31
C GLY A 411 -10.07 -7.25 18.16
N THR A 412 -10.60 -6.72 17.05
CA THR A 412 -10.78 -5.28 16.79
C THR A 412 -12.19 -4.84 17.13
N ARG A 413 -12.34 -3.69 17.78
CA ARG A 413 -13.63 -3.04 18.04
C ARG A 413 -13.71 -1.77 17.21
N VAL A 414 -14.87 -1.55 16.58
CA VAL A 414 -15.16 -0.34 15.81
C VAL A 414 -16.44 0.30 16.32
N ARG A 415 -16.45 1.62 16.40
CA ARG A 415 -17.61 2.46 16.68
C ARG A 415 -17.62 3.62 15.69
N ILE A 416 -18.80 3.99 15.23
CA ILE A 416 -18.98 5.23 14.45
C ILE A 416 -19.44 6.31 15.42
N ALA A 417 -18.71 7.41 15.49
CA ALA A 417 -19.05 8.56 16.32
C ALA A 417 -20.24 9.35 15.72
N GLU A 418 -20.83 10.26 16.49
CA GLU A 418 -21.99 11.05 16.05
C GLU A 418 -21.71 11.90 14.79
N ASP A 419 -20.47 12.33 14.60
CA ASP A 419 -20.01 13.07 13.43
C ASP A 419 -19.61 12.17 12.24
N GLY A 420 -19.80 10.85 12.38
CA GLY A 420 -19.48 9.85 11.37
C GLY A 420 -18.02 9.36 11.39
N GLU A 421 -17.19 9.81 12.34
CA GLU A 421 -15.81 9.35 12.44
C GLU A 421 -15.72 7.89 12.86
N ILE A 422 -14.82 7.14 12.21
CA ILE A 422 -14.51 5.76 12.58
C ILE A 422 -13.56 5.78 13.77
N LEU A 423 -14.01 5.19 14.88
CA LEU A 423 -13.19 4.96 16.07
C LEU A 423 -12.87 3.47 16.18
N THR A 424 -11.63 3.15 16.55
CA THR A 424 -11.21 1.75 16.74
C THR A 424 -10.46 1.55 18.05
N LYS A 425 -10.58 0.35 18.62
CA LYS A 425 -9.87 -0.05 19.83
C LYS A 425 -9.52 -1.52 19.78
N GLY A 426 -8.30 -1.88 20.19
CA GLY A 426 -7.81 -3.25 20.24
C GLY A 426 -6.29 -3.33 20.23
N PRO A 427 -5.73 -4.55 20.19
CA PRO A 427 -4.28 -4.77 20.24
C PRO A 427 -3.54 -4.26 18.99
N HIS A 428 -4.25 -3.97 17.90
CA HIS A 428 -3.72 -3.41 16.66
C HIS A 428 -3.44 -1.90 16.74
N VAL A 429 -3.91 -1.20 17.78
CA VAL A 429 -3.72 0.24 17.94
C VAL A 429 -2.30 0.53 18.41
N MET A 430 -1.63 1.49 17.78
CA MET A 430 -0.27 1.93 18.09
C MET A 430 -0.09 2.30 19.57
N LYS A 431 1.16 2.29 20.06
CA LYS A 431 1.50 2.79 21.39
C LYS A 431 1.40 4.32 21.49
N GLY A 432 1.55 5.03 20.37
CA GLY A 432 1.48 6.48 20.25
C GLY A 432 2.45 7.01 19.21
N TYR A 433 2.58 8.33 19.12
CA TYR A 433 3.58 9.00 18.30
C TYR A 433 4.86 9.24 19.11
N TYR A 434 6.00 8.83 18.55
CA TYR A 434 7.31 8.93 19.17
C TYR A 434 7.65 10.41 19.45
N ASN A 435 8.10 10.72 20.66
CA ASN A 435 8.37 12.07 21.13
C ASN A 435 7.20 13.09 21.08
N HIS A 436 5.97 12.63 20.74
CA HIS A 436 4.81 13.51 20.60
C HIS A 436 3.61 13.05 21.46
N PRO A 437 3.71 13.06 22.80
CA PRO A 437 2.64 12.59 23.69
C PRO A 437 1.35 13.43 23.58
N GLU A 438 1.47 14.74 23.36
CA GLU A 438 0.31 15.62 23.20
C GLU A 438 -0.50 15.25 21.95
N GLN A 439 0.19 15.03 20.82
CA GLN A 439 -0.46 14.62 19.58
C GLN A 439 -1.04 13.18 19.68
N THR A 440 -0.45 12.35 20.54
CA THR A 440 -1.00 11.02 20.84
C THR A 440 -2.33 11.17 21.58
N ALA A 441 -2.40 12.06 22.59
CA ALA A 441 -3.62 12.33 23.35
C ALA A 441 -4.73 12.98 22.50
N GLU A 442 -4.39 13.66 21.39
CA GLU A 442 -5.37 14.18 20.43
C GLU A 442 -6.09 13.08 19.63
N VAL A 443 -5.45 11.91 19.46
CA VAL A 443 -5.97 10.85 18.61
C VAL A 443 -6.34 9.58 19.37
N ILE A 444 -5.82 9.35 20.56
CA ILE A 444 -6.20 8.25 21.45
C ILE A 444 -6.85 8.84 22.69
N ASP A 445 -8.15 8.60 22.87
CA ASP A 445 -8.89 9.12 24.00
C ASP A 445 -8.56 8.38 25.33
N SER A 446 -9.08 8.90 26.46
CA SER A 446 -8.87 8.31 27.79
C SER A 446 -9.39 6.89 27.95
N ASP A 447 -10.35 6.49 27.12
CA ASP A 447 -10.90 5.15 27.08
C ASP A 447 -10.13 4.21 26.14
N GLY A 448 -9.08 4.70 25.48
CA GLY A 448 -8.21 3.96 24.55
C GLY A 448 -8.84 3.73 23.16
N TRP A 449 -9.78 4.56 22.73
CA TRP A 449 -10.24 4.58 21.36
C TRP A 449 -9.36 5.48 20.51
N LEU A 450 -8.88 4.93 19.39
CA LEU A 450 -8.18 5.70 18.38
C LEU A 450 -9.21 6.37 17.45
N HIS A 451 -9.09 7.68 17.31
CA HIS A 451 -9.78 8.52 16.33
C HIS A 451 -9.03 8.45 15.00
N THR A 452 -9.59 7.74 14.03
CA THR A 452 -8.88 7.48 12.75
C THR A 452 -8.78 8.70 11.85
N GLY A 453 -9.62 9.71 12.07
CA GLY A 453 -9.79 10.84 11.17
C GLY A 453 -10.49 10.49 9.86
N ASP A 454 -10.93 9.25 9.67
CA ASP A 454 -11.69 8.80 8.53
C ASP A 454 -13.18 8.70 8.89
N LEU A 455 -14.04 9.02 7.91
CA LEU A 455 -15.50 8.92 8.04
C LEU A 455 -15.99 7.60 7.47
N GLY A 456 -17.01 7.01 8.09
CA GLY A 456 -17.56 5.76 7.62
C GLY A 456 -18.88 5.38 8.27
N GLN A 457 -19.37 4.21 7.88
CA GLN A 457 -20.57 3.61 8.43
C GLN A 457 -20.46 2.10 8.43
N LEU A 458 -21.15 1.44 9.36
CA LEU A 458 -21.35 0.01 9.34
C LEU A 458 -22.64 -0.29 8.57
N THR A 459 -22.56 -1.24 7.62
CA THR A 459 -23.78 -1.74 6.97
C THR A 459 -24.62 -2.56 7.96
N PRO A 460 -25.90 -2.85 7.65
CA PRO A 460 -26.73 -3.71 8.52
C PRO A 460 -26.10 -5.08 8.79
N GLU A 461 -25.27 -5.58 7.87
CA GLU A 461 -24.56 -6.85 8.01
C GLU A 461 -23.18 -6.71 8.69
N GLY A 462 -22.86 -5.53 9.23
CA GLY A 462 -21.63 -5.28 9.99
C GLY A 462 -20.38 -5.06 9.15
N ARG A 463 -20.50 -4.73 7.86
CA ARG A 463 -19.34 -4.39 7.01
C ARG A 463 -19.01 -2.91 7.13
N LEU A 464 -17.73 -2.59 7.15
CA LEU A 464 -17.26 -1.21 7.22
C LEU A 464 -17.19 -0.58 5.83
N LYS A 465 -17.88 0.54 5.65
CA LYS A 465 -17.83 1.36 4.44
C LYS A 465 -17.21 2.70 4.76
N ILE A 466 -16.10 3.02 4.10
CA ILE A 466 -15.42 4.30 4.24
C ILE A 466 -16.13 5.31 3.33
N THR A 467 -16.47 6.49 3.89
CA THR A 467 -17.20 7.54 3.18
C THR A 467 -16.38 8.81 2.97
N GLY A 468 -15.20 8.94 3.60
CA GLY A 468 -14.33 10.08 3.38
C GLY A 468 -13.30 10.29 4.46
N ARG A 469 -12.68 11.50 4.47
CA ARG A 469 -11.72 11.94 5.49
C ARG A 469 -12.20 13.21 6.17
N LYS A 470 -12.25 13.20 7.50
CA LYS A 470 -12.73 14.31 8.30
C LYS A 470 -11.95 15.60 8.05
N LYS A 471 -10.61 15.51 7.99
CA LYS A 471 -9.71 16.66 7.74
C LYS A 471 -9.68 17.15 6.30
N GLU A 472 -10.20 16.37 5.35
CA GLU A 472 -10.28 16.76 3.93
C GLU A 472 -11.64 17.38 3.58
N MET A 473 -12.62 17.17 4.45
CA MET A 473 -13.95 17.76 4.29
C MET A 473 -13.87 19.27 4.48
N PHE A 474 -14.45 20.02 3.56
CA PHE A 474 -14.54 21.47 3.66
C PHE A 474 -15.99 21.97 3.71
N LYS A 475 -16.15 23.17 4.24
CA LYS A 475 -17.45 23.83 4.33
C LYS A 475 -17.54 24.93 3.27
N THR A 476 -18.59 24.91 2.48
CA THR A 476 -18.87 26.00 1.52
C THR A 476 -19.32 27.26 2.25
N ALA A 477 -19.30 28.42 1.57
CA ALA A 477 -19.81 29.69 2.11
C ALA A 477 -21.28 29.62 2.57
N PHE A 478 -22.07 28.70 2.03
CA PHE A 478 -23.46 28.45 2.45
C PHE A 478 -23.60 27.48 3.63
N GLY A 479 -22.49 27.13 4.26
CA GLY A 479 -22.49 26.26 5.43
C GLY A 479 -22.70 24.75 5.13
N LYS A 480 -22.62 24.31 3.88
CA LYS A 480 -22.77 22.93 3.47
C LYS A 480 -21.42 22.22 3.42
N TYR A 481 -21.36 21.02 3.97
CA TYR A 481 -20.16 20.19 3.92
C TYR A 481 -20.03 19.48 2.58
N VAL A 482 -18.82 19.44 2.06
CA VAL A 482 -18.41 18.70 0.87
C VAL A 482 -17.30 17.74 1.27
N VAL A 483 -17.41 16.49 0.83
CA VAL A 483 -16.39 15.45 1.00
C VAL A 483 -15.67 15.27 -0.35
N PRO A 484 -14.50 15.89 -0.55
CA PRO A 484 -13.81 15.90 -1.86
C PRO A 484 -13.54 14.52 -2.40
N THR A 485 -13.11 13.62 -1.54
CA THR A 485 -12.69 12.24 -1.92
C THR A 485 -13.79 11.45 -2.62
N ILE A 486 -15.07 11.65 -2.25
CA ILE A 486 -16.21 10.99 -2.92
C ILE A 486 -16.32 11.48 -4.37
N ILE A 487 -16.19 12.78 -4.56
CA ILE A 487 -16.28 13.41 -5.88
C ILE A 487 -15.07 12.99 -6.72
N GLU A 488 -13.88 13.10 -6.17
CA GLU A 488 -12.61 12.75 -6.82
C GLU A 488 -12.59 11.29 -7.29
N ASN A 489 -12.95 10.35 -6.41
CA ASN A 489 -13.04 8.94 -6.75
C ASN A 489 -14.03 8.66 -7.89
N LYS A 490 -15.14 9.41 -7.94
CA LYS A 490 -16.12 9.27 -9.01
C LYS A 490 -15.57 9.76 -10.35
N PHE A 491 -14.89 10.91 -10.36
CA PHE A 491 -14.28 11.46 -11.58
C PHE A 491 -13.11 10.61 -12.09
N LEU A 492 -12.37 9.95 -11.20
CA LEU A 492 -11.29 9.02 -11.56
C LEU A 492 -11.78 7.73 -12.26
N GLU A 493 -13.11 7.53 -12.35
CA GLU A 493 -13.67 6.48 -13.21
C GLU A 493 -13.50 6.78 -14.71
N GLU A 494 -13.24 8.05 -15.09
CA GLU A 494 -12.98 8.44 -16.49
C GLU A 494 -11.51 8.23 -16.84
N SER A 495 -11.24 7.48 -17.90
CA SER A 495 -9.88 7.16 -18.34
C SER A 495 -9.04 8.37 -18.76
N LEU A 496 -9.69 9.46 -19.17
CA LEU A 496 -9.04 10.72 -19.54
C LEU A 496 -8.57 11.55 -18.35
N ILE A 497 -8.90 11.15 -17.10
CA ILE A 497 -8.50 11.84 -15.88
C ILE A 497 -7.46 10.99 -15.15
N ASP A 498 -6.25 11.54 -14.94
CA ASP A 498 -5.19 10.89 -14.14
C ASP A 498 -5.29 11.23 -12.66
N ASN A 499 -5.50 12.52 -12.36
CA ASN A 499 -5.71 13.01 -11.00
C ASN A 499 -6.73 14.17 -11.00
N ILE A 500 -7.36 14.39 -9.84
CA ILE A 500 -8.29 15.50 -9.65
C ILE A 500 -8.20 16.00 -8.21
N LEU A 501 -8.19 17.32 -8.02
CA LEU A 501 -8.26 17.98 -6.72
C LEU A 501 -9.53 18.81 -6.66
N VAL A 502 -10.48 18.42 -5.81
CA VAL A 502 -11.71 19.19 -5.56
C VAL A 502 -11.45 20.21 -4.45
N VAL A 503 -11.79 21.45 -4.73
CA VAL A 503 -11.60 22.62 -3.86
C VAL A 503 -12.88 23.43 -3.74
N GLY A 504 -13.00 24.30 -2.73
CA GLY A 504 -14.20 25.16 -2.54
C GLY A 504 -14.45 25.56 -1.09
N GLU A 505 -13.42 25.43 -0.22
CA GLU A 505 -13.53 25.87 1.17
C GLU A 505 -13.85 27.37 1.25
N ASN A 506 -14.92 27.71 2.00
CA ASN A 506 -15.45 29.08 2.12
C ASN A 506 -15.86 29.74 0.78
N LYS A 507 -15.99 28.95 -0.29
CA LYS A 507 -16.46 29.40 -1.61
C LYS A 507 -17.93 29.00 -1.84
N GLN A 508 -18.58 29.60 -2.85
CA GLN A 508 -19.99 29.36 -3.12
C GLN A 508 -20.29 27.94 -3.67
N TYR A 509 -19.34 27.29 -4.29
CA TYR A 509 -19.49 25.97 -4.93
C TYR A 509 -18.17 25.19 -4.92
N ALA A 510 -18.24 23.93 -5.25
CA ALA A 510 -17.06 23.11 -5.49
C ALA A 510 -16.51 23.33 -6.91
N ALA A 511 -15.19 23.43 -7.02
CA ALA A 511 -14.45 23.50 -8.28
C ALA A 511 -13.33 22.45 -8.27
N ALA A 512 -12.68 22.21 -9.43
CA ALA A 512 -11.64 21.19 -9.53
C ALA A 512 -10.45 21.60 -10.38
N LEU A 513 -9.25 21.19 -9.95
CA LEU A 513 -8.09 21.06 -10.80
C LEU A 513 -8.07 19.62 -11.33
N ILE A 514 -8.04 19.43 -12.65
CA ILE A 514 -8.05 18.13 -13.31
C ILE A 514 -6.73 17.92 -14.04
N VAL A 515 -6.01 16.86 -13.71
CA VAL A 515 -4.83 16.42 -14.44
C VAL A 515 -5.28 15.43 -15.50
N PRO A 516 -5.14 15.76 -16.79
CA PRO A 516 -5.41 14.83 -17.87
C PRO A 516 -4.52 13.58 -17.80
N ASN A 517 -5.07 12.43 -18.14
CA ASN A 517 -4.26 11.30 -18.56
C ASN A 517 -3.71 11.61 -19.97
N PHE A 518 -2.51 12.16 -20.03
CA PHE A 518 -1.95 12.65 -21.28
C PHE A 518 -1.72 11.55 -22.32
N SER A 519 -1.51 10.30 -21.90
CA SER A 519 -1.40 9.17 -22.83
C SER A 519 -2.71 8.93 -23.59
N ASP A 520 -3.82 8.89 -22.86
CA ASP A 520 -5.15 8.61 -23.42
C ASP A 520 -5.69 9.85 -24.14
N LEU A 521 -5.42 11.04 -23.61
CA LEU A 521 -5.80 12.29 -24.26
C LEU A 521 -5.08 12.48 -25.61
N ARG A 522 -3.79 12.17 -25.73
CA ARG A 522 -3.06 12.19 -27.00
C ARG A 522 -3.69 11.20 -28.00
N SER A 523 -4.02 10.00 -27.54
CA SER A 523 -4.67 9.00 -28.38
C SER A 523 -6.03 9.48 -28.88
N TRP A 524 -6.79 10.14 -28.00
CA TRP A 524 -8.08 10.73 -28.36
C TRP A 524 -7.93 11.88 -29.37
N CYS A 525 -6.95 12.79 -29.18
CA CYS A 525 -6.65 13.89 -30.10
C CYS A 525 -6.27 13.38 -31.50
N ILE A 526 -5.40 12.37 -31.58
CA ILE A 526 -5.00 11.74 -32.84
C ILE A 526 -6.23 11.19 -33.58
N ASN A 527 -7.11 10.49 -32.88
CA ASN A 527 -8.34 9.93 -33.47
C ASN A 527 -9.33 11.01 -33.95
N LYS A 528 -9.25 12.21 -33.40
CA LYS A 528 -10.04 13.39 -33.79
C LYS A 528 -9.38 14.28 -34.83
N GLY A 529 -8.10 14.02 -35.18
CA GLY A 529 -7.35 14.86 -36.09
C GLY A 529 -6.93 16.22 -35.49
N ILE A 530 -6.84 16.31 -34.17
CA ILE A 530 -6.43 17.51 -33.47
C ILE A 530 -4.89 17.59 -33.48
N ASN A 531 -4.36 18.69 -33.99
CA ASN A 531 -2.94 18.99 -34.03
C ASN A 531 -2.56 19.85 -32.82
N TYR A 532 -1.47 19.54 -32.18
CA TYR A 532 -0.86 20.29 -31.04
C TYR A 532 0.65 20.00 -31.00
N THR A 533 1.41 20.90 -30.39
CA THR A 533 2.87 20.73 -30.20
C THR A 533 3.22 20.53 -28.73
N THR A 534 2.47 21.16 -27.81
CA THR A 534 2.69 21.05 -26.37
C THR A 534 1.42 20.57 -25.64
N ASN A 535 1.59 20.16 -24.39
CA ASN A 535 0.44 19.81 -23.54
C ASN A 535 -0.45 21.03 -23.30
N GLU A 536 0.14 22.23 -23.16
CA GLU A 536 -0.59 23.49 -22.99
C GLU A 536 -1.54 23.75 -24.17
N GLU A 537 -1.02 23.64 -25.39
CA GLU A 537 -1.84 23.81 -26.60
C GLU A 537 -2.94 22.75 -26.66
N MET A 538 -2.61 21.52 -26.30
CA MET A 538 -3.57 20.40 -26.31
C MET A 538 -4.74 20.66 -25.36
N ILE A 539 -4.51 21.05 -24.11
CA ILE A 539 -5.56 21.27 -23.13
C ILE A 539 -6.37 22.54 -23.40
N GLU A 540 -5.79 23.51 -24.09
CA GLU A 540 -6.47 24.76 -24.50
C GLU A 540 -7.36 24.58 -25.73
N HIS A 541 -7.19 23.47 -26.49
CA HIS A 541 -7.97 23.23 -27.69
C HIS A 541 -9.48 23.15 -27.38
N PRO A 542 -10.35 23.84 -28.15
CA PRO A 542 -11.79 23.89 -27.89
C PRO A 542 -12.45 22.50 -27.75
N ASP A 543 -12.13 21.56 -28.66
CA ASP A 543 -12.69 20.21 -28.62
C ASP A 543 -12.27 19.42 -27.37
N VAL A 544 -11.05 19.67 -26.84
CA VAL A 544 -10.57 19.07 -25.61
C VAL A 544 -11.32 19.66 -24.41
N LYS A 545 -11.46 20.97 -24.34
CA LYS A 545 -12.25 21.66 -23.30
C LYS A 545 -13.71 21.18 -23.31
N ASP A 546 -14.32 21.08 -24.48
CA ASP A 546 -15.68 20.56 -24.65
C ASP A 546 -15.79 19.09 -24.21
N LYS A 547 -14.78 18.27 -24.50
CA LYS A 547 -14.76 16.87 -24.05
C LYS A 547 -14.76 16.79 -22.52
N TYR A 548 -13.88 17.53 -21.85
CA TYR A 548 -13.81 17.56 -20.38
C TYR A 548 -15.07 18.19 -19.75
N LYS A 549 -15.65 19.23 -20.37
CA LYS A 549 -16.91 19.79 -19.92
C LYS A 549 -18.03 18.74 -19.91
N ARG A 550 -18.16 17.97 -20.99
CA ARG A 550 -19.15 16.86 -21.05
C ARG A 550 -18.89 15.82 -19.98
N ILE A 551 -17.63 15.44 -19.72
CA ILE A 551 -17.25 14.52 -18.63
C ILE A 551 -17.73 15.08 -17.30
N VAL A 552 -17.42 16.34 -17.00
CA VAL A 552 -17.83 17.00 -15.75
C VAL A 552 -19.35 17.08 -15.62
N ASP A 553 -20.06 17.43 -16.69
CA ASP A 553 -21.52 17.52 -16.70
C ASP A 553 -22.16 16.14 -16.49
N ASP A 554 -21.58 15.06 -17.05
CA ASP A 554 -22.09 13.71 -16.90
C ASP A 554 -21.89 13.17 -15.48
N PHE A 555 -20.71 13.36 -14.89
CA PHE A 555 -20.44 12.91 -13.52
C PHE A 555 -21.21 13.74 -12.49
N ASN A 556 -21.42 15.04 -12.74
CA ASN A 556 -22.23 15.92 -11.88
C ASN A 556 -23.67 15.43 -11.69
N LYS A 557 -24.21 14.61 -12.59
CA LYS A 557 -25.54 13.99 -12.44
C LYS A 557 -25.63 13.03 -11.25
N CYS A 558 -24.49 12.55 -10.77
CA CYS A 558 -24.40 11.64 -9.61
C CYS A 558 -24.40 12.37 -8.27
N PHE A 559 -24.33 13.71 -8.25
CA PHE A 559 -24.11 14.50 -7.06
C PHE A 559 -25.24 15.52 -6.79
N GLY A 560 -25.43 15.83 -5.51
CA GLY A 560 -26.26 16.94 -5.08
C GLY A 560 -25.68 18.30 -5.49
N ASP A 561 -26.52 19.35 -5.52
CA ASP A 561 -26.13 20.66 -6.06
C ASP A 561 -24.91 21.30 -5.37
N THR A 562 -24.68 21.00 -4.11
CA THR A 562 -23.53 21.48 -3.33
C THR A 562 -22.22 20.76 -3.66
N GLU A 563 -22.31 19.53 -4.16
CA GLU A 563 -21.17 18.66 -4.46
C GLU A 563 -20.76 18.72 -5.93
N LYS A 564 -21.61 19.32 -6.78
CA LYS A 564 -21.33 19.48 -8.21
C LYS A 564 -20.11 20.37 -8.44
N VAL A 565 -19.18 19.89 -9.23
CA VAL A 565 -18.04 20.66 -9.75
C VAL A 565 -18.58 21.67 -10.76
N LYS A 566 -18.66 22.92 -10.39
CA LYS A 566 -19.22 24.01 -11.23
C LYS A 566 -18.21 24.57 -12.22
N ARG A 567 -16.93 24.62 -11.84
CA ARG A 567 -15.82 25.07 -12.69
C ARG A 567 -14.63 24.14 -12.52
N PHE A 568 -13.83 24.01 -13.56
CA PHE A 568 -12.61 23.24 -13.53
C PHE A 568 -11.51 23.88 -14.37
N LEU A 569 -10.27 23.53 -14.06
CA LEU A 569 -9.08 23.89 -14.81
C LEU A 569 -8.32 22.60 -15.17
N LEU A 570 -7.90 22.47 -16.44
CA LEU A 570 -7.02 21.39 -16.86
C LEU A 570 -5.57 21.77 -16.56
N MET A 571 -4.86 20.85 -15.91
CA MET A 571 -3.42 21.00 -15.64
C MET A 571 -2.61 20.56 -16.87
N ASN A 572 -1.51 21.27 -17.16
CA ASN A 572 -0.66 20.99 -18.31
C ASN A 572 0.42 19.93 -18.10
N HIS A 573 0.52 19.39 -16.87
CA HIS A 573 1.50 18.38 -16.49
C HIS A 573 0.95 17.39 -15.47
N GLU A 574 1.58 16.21 -15.41
CA GLU A 574 1.27 15.19 -14.41
C GLU A 574 1.83 15.57 -13.04
N TRP A 575 1.06 15.31 -11.98
CA TRP A 575 1.56 15.45 -10.61
C TRP A 575 2.47 14.27 -10.25
N SER A 576 3.52 14.54 -9.46
CA SER A 576 4.51 13.52 -9.12
C SER A 576 5.00 13.60 -7.66
N ILE A 577 5.70 12.55 -7.24
CA ILE A 577 6.39 12.52 -5.95
C ILE A 577 7.55 13.51 -5.95
N GLN A 578 8.30 13.60 -7.06
CA GLN A 578 9.48 14.47 -7.20
C GLN A 578 9.13 15.94 -7.12
N SER A 579 8.00 16.35 -7.71
CA SER A 579 7.50 17.72 -7.67
C SER A 579 6.76 18.05 -6.36
N GLY A 580 6.61 17.06 -5.47
CA GLY A 580 6.06 17.23 -4.13
C GLY A 580 4.54 17.19 -4.03
N GLU A 581 3.82 16.96 -5.12
CA GLU A 581 2.35 16.94 -5.16
C GLU A 581 1.74 15.63 -4.64
N LEU A 582 2.49 14.52 -4.80
CA LEU A 582 2.05 13.20 -4.36
C LEU A 582 2.90 12.69 -3.20
N THR A 583 2.27 11.87 -2.36
CA THR A 583 2.99 11.06 -1.37
C THR A 583 3.72 9.90 -2.05
N PRO A 584 4.67 9.20 -1.37
CA PRO A 584 5.29 7.97 -1.89
C PRO A 584 4.29 6.87 -2.28
N THR A 585 3.08 6.91 -1.70
CA THR A 585 1.97 6.00 -2.02
C THR A 585 1.01 6.55 -3.07
N LEU A 586 1.43 7.59 -3.81
CA LEU A 586 0.69 8.25 -4.89
C LEU A 586 -0.63 8.91 -4.45
N LYS A 587 -0.77 9.28 -3.17
CA LYS A 587 -1.89 10.08 -2.67
C LYS A 587 -1.61 11.57 -2.82
N LEU A 588 -2.65 12.38 -3.02
CA LEU A 588 -2.53 13.84 -3.12
C LEU A 588 -2.02 14.45 -1.81
N LYS A 589 -0.99 15.28 -1.89
CA LYS A 589 -0.61 16.18 -0.79
C LYS A 589 -1.47 17.45 -0.87
N ARG A 590 -2.74 17.35 -0.48
CA ARG A 590 -3.78 18.37 -0.67
C ARG A 590 -3.34 19.77 -0.28
N ASN A 591 -2.78 19.96 0.92
CA ASN A 591 -2.33 21.27 1.40
C ASN A 591 -1.19 21.85 0.54
N VAL A 592 -0.28 21.00 0.05
CA VAL A 592 0.79 21.42 -0.86
C VAL A 592 0.20 21.86 -2.19
N LEU A 593 -0.74 21.09 -2.74
CA LEU A 593 -1.41 21.39 -3.99
C LEU A 593 -2.21 22.70 -3.90
N ILE A 594 -3.00 22.89 -2.84
CA ILE A 594 -3.78 24.11 -2.63
C ILE A 594 -2.86 25.33 -2.59
N LYS A 595 -1.76 25.27 -1.83
CA LYS A 595 -0.79 26.36 -1.74
C LYS A 595 -0.04 26.60 -3.06
N LYS A 596 0.35 25.52 -3.75
CA LYS A 596 1.11 25.60 -5.00
C LYS A 596 0.30 26.21 -6.15
N TYR A 597 -0.99 25.92 -6.17
CA TYR A 597 -1.92 26.34 -7.24
C TYR A 597 -2.94 27.39 -6.76
N GLU A 598 -2.62 28.15 -5.71
CA GLU A 598 -3.51 29.13 -5.10
C GLU A 598 -4.08 30.13 -6.13
N ASP A 599 -3.22 30.72 -6.98
CA ASP A 599 -3.63 31.66 -8.02
C ASP A 599 -4.57 31.04 -9.07
N GLN A 600 -4.35 29.78 -9.43
CA GLN A 600 -5.20 29.05 -10.36
C GLN A 600 -6.55 28.71 -9.72
N ILE A 601 -6.52 28.34 -8.45
CA ILE A 601 -7.73 28.03 -7.67
C ILE A 601 -8.59 29.28 -7.52
N GLU A 602 -8.01 30.43 -7.16
CA GLU A 602 -8.77 31.69 -7.01
C GLU A 602 -9.45 32.11 -8.33
N LYS A 603 -8.81 31.90 -9.48
CA LYS A 603 -9.40 32.14 -10.80
C LYS A 603 -10.66 31.32 -11.09
N LEU A 604 -10.80 30.14 -10.44
CA LEU A 604 -12.01 29.32 -10.59
C LEU A 604 -13.23 29.92 -9.88
N PHE A 605 -13.02 30.86 -8.96
CA PHE A 605 -14.07 31.49 -8.16
C PHE A 605 -14.28 32.98 -8.51
N ALA A 606 -13.42 33.54 -9.36
CA ALA A 606 -13.55 34.93 -9.87
C ALA A 606 -14.73 35.11 -10.83
#